data_8ca88c092779fbd06c8b9c1a5e8cb496
#
_entry.id   8ca88c092779fbd06c8b9c1a5e8cb496
#
_cell.length_a   1.000
_cell.length_b   1.000
_cell.length_c   1.000
_cell.angle_alpha   90.00
_cell.angle_beta   90.00
_cell.angle_gamma   90.00
#
_symmetry.space_group_name_H-M   'P 1'
#
loop_
_entity.id
_entity.type
_entity.pdbx_description
1 polymer ?
#
loop_
_entity_poly.entity_id
_entity_poly.type
_entity_poly.pdbx_seq_one_letter_code
_entity_poly.pdbx_strand_id
1 'polypeptide(L)'
;MNKTQHTAFSAEDRKAIENSGISASLAGNPQMNFDAAEDASIYFARELDFVKVKTYDKLFPELTALKMFPVTHEVPEGAESVTYYGYEPTGLAKIIGNYATDLPRADVKGQPKTALVKGLGASYGYSVQDMRASKLAGKGLDARKGSAARYAVERLTNSIAWKGDKENNLVGILSENNDIPLYSLPNGASSKADWKNKTVDEIIKDVAGMIAQVNAVTQNTEHPDTLAIPSDVYLDLSLKR
;
A
#
# COMPACT_ATOMS: atom_id res chain seq x y z
N MET A 1 -46.71 30.69 22.03
CA MET A 1 -47.54 29.50 22.30
C MET A 1 -47.69 28.74 20.98
N ASN A 2 -46.76 27.83 20.71
CA ASN A 2 -46.82 26.97 19.53
C ASN A 2 -47.58 25.70 19.93
N LYS A 3 -48.76 25.50 19.34
CA LYS A 3 -49.52 24.25 19.46
C LYS A 3 -48.79 23.18 18.63
N THR A 4 -48.20 22.22 19.29
CA THR A 4 -47.70 20.98 18.68
C THR A 4 -48.89 20.26 18.06
N GLN A 5 -48.85 20.09 16.74
CA GLN A 5 -49.85 19.26 16.04
C GLN A 5 -49.53 17.79 16.37
N HIS A 6 -50.42 17.15 17.12
CA HIS A 6 -50.45 15.70 17.26
C HIS A 6 -50.71 15.09 15.89
N THR A 7 -49.73 14.41 15.35
CA THR A 7 -49.93 13.60 14.14
C THR A 7 -50.81 12.43 14.45
N ALA A 8 -52.06 12.49 14.04
CA ALA A 8 -52.98 11.37 14.12
C ALA A 8 -52.41 10.20 13.28
N PHE A 9 -52.49 8.98 13.82
CA PHE A 9 -52.10 7.77 13.10
C PHE A 9 -52.70 7.72 11.70
N SER A 10 -51.89 7.37 10.70
CA SER A 10 -52.35 7.19 9.33
C SER A 10 -53.35 6.00 9.24
N ALA A 11 -54.13 5.93 8.18
CA ALA A 11 -55.03 4.80 7.95
C ALA A 11 -54.26 3.47 7.82
N GLU A 12 -53.02 3.51 7.42
CA GLU A 12 -52.12 2.34 7.31
C GLU A 12 -51.63 1.91 8.68
N ASP A 13 -51.31 2.84 9.57
CA ASP A 13 -50.91 2.55 10.95
C ASP A 13 -52.06 1.91 11.75
N ARG A 14 -53.25 2.36 11.53
CA ARG A 14 -54.47 1.77 12.15
C ARG A 14 -54.68 0.32 11.71
N LYS A 15 -54.51 0.02 10.41
CA LYS A 15 -54.59 -1.35 9.90
C LYS A 15 -53.49 -2.25 10.41
N ALA A 16 -52.29 -1.71 10.57
CA ALA A 16 -51.18 -2.44 11.15
C ALA A 16 -51.41 -2.80 12.61
N ILE A 17 -52.03 -1.91 13.39
CA ILE A 17 -52.39 -2.13 14.79
C ILE A 17 -53.52 -3.18 14.90
N GLU A 18 -54.54 -3.13 14.03
CA GLU A 18 -55.59 -4.14 13.97
C GLU A 18 -55.07 -5.53 13.62
N ASN A 19 -54.14 -5.62 12.66
CA ASN A 19 -53.54 -6.89 12.23
C ASN A 19 -52.52 -7.46 13.23
N SER A 20 -51.98 -6.66 14.14
CA SER A 20 -51.00 -7.11 15.14
C SER A 20 -51.64 -7.80 16.34
N GLY A 21 -52.99 -7.90 16.41
CA GLY A 21 -53.67 -8.52 17.52
C GLY A 21 -53.59 -7.74 18.85
N ILE A 22 -52.98 -6.55 18.82
CA ILE A 22 -53.01 -5.59 19.94
C ILE A 22 -54.36 -4.93 19.89
N SER A 23 -55.30 -5.67 20.45
CA SER A 23 -56.70 -5.44 20.26
C SER A 23 -57.23 -4.18 20.93
N ALA A 24 -58.38 -3.84 20.52
CA ALA A 24 -59.45 -3.06 21.03
C ALA A 24 -59.40 -2.58 22.52
N SER A 25 -58.56 -3.12 23.37
CA SER A 25 -58.40 -2.65 24.76
C SER A 25 -57.62 -1.30 24.82
N LEU A 26 -56.76 -1.03 23.84
CA LEU A 26 -56.06 0.27 23.73
C LEU A 26 -56.93 1.34 23.05
N ALA A 27 -57.83 0.95 22.14
CA ALA A 27 -58.70 1.86 21.43
C ALA A 27 -59.87 2.35 22.25
N GLY A 28 -60.20 1.69 23.38
CA GLY A 28 -61.34 1.96 24.22
C GLY A 28 -61.07 2.79 25.47
N ASN A 29 -59.84 3.19 25.76
CA ASN A 29 -59.53 3.96 26.96
C ASN A 29 -59.10 5.41 26.62
N PRO A 30 -60.01 6.38 26.72
CA PRO A 30 -59.72 7.78 26.35
C PRO A 30 -58.79 8.51 27.32
N GLN A 31 -58.23 7.81 28.32
CA GLN A 31 -57.31 8.39 29.32
C GLN A 31 -55.87 7.91 29.24
N MET A 32 -55.46 7.20 28.21
CA MET A 32 -54.05 6.96 28.00
C MET A 32 -53.41 8.23 27.40
N ASN A 33 -52.90 9.08 28.27
CA ASN A 33 -51.99 10.13 27.90
C ASN A 33 -50.67 9.51 27.49
N PHE A 34 -50.43 9.46 26.19
CA PHE A 34 -49.12 9.07 25.64
C PHE A 34 -48.03 10.17 25.79
N ASP A 35 -48.36 11.20 26.56
CA ASP A 35 -47.52 12.37 26.75
C ASP A 35 -46.37 12.19 27.76
N ALA A 36 -46.32 11.01 28.42
CA ALA A 36 -45.29 10.72 29.42
C ALA A 36 -44.28 9.66 28.99
N ALA A 37 -44.27 9.25 27.72
CA ALA A 37 -43.46 8.13 27.23
C ALA A 37 -42.53 8.51 26.08
N GLU A 38 -42.06 9.77 26.01
CA GLU A 38 -41.04 10.12 25.03
C GLU A 38 -39.68 9.39 25.26
N ASP A 39 -39.48 8.79 26.44
CA ASP A 39 -38.26 8.05 26.78
C ASP A 39 -38.42 6.53 27.01
N ALA A 40 -39.65 6.00 26.98
CA ALA A 40 -39.90 4.57 27.19
C ALA A 40 -40.15 3.86 25.85
N SER A 41 -39.14 3.66 25.07
CA SER A 41 -39.22 2.72 23.96
C SER A 41 -39.48 1.31 24.50
N ILE A 42 -40.58 0.67 24.06
CA ILE A 42 -40.90 -0.72 24.36
C ILE A 42 -39.78 -1.68 23.88
N TYR A 43 -39.02 -1.24 22.89
CA TYR A 43 -37.92 -1.98 22.31
C TYR A 43 -36.58 -1.35 22.72
N PHE A 44 -35.68 -2.16 23.20
CA PHE A 44 -34.31 -1.69 23.42
C PHE A 44 -33.66 -1.35 22.08
N ALA A 45 -32.82 -0.31 22.03
CA ALA A 45 -32.15 0.13 20.83
C ALA A 45 -31.37 -1.00 20.10
N ARG A 46 -30.91 -2.00 20.85
CA ARG A 46 -30.26 -3.19 20.29
C ARG A 46 -31.18 -4.18 19.61
N GLU A 47 -32.47 -4.18 19.95
CA GLU A 47 -33.51 -5.07 19.35
C GLU A 47 -33.94 -4.53 17.98
N LEU A 48 -33.81 -3.21 17.78
CA LEU A 48 -34.07 -2.53 16.51
C LEU A 48 -32.82 -2.45 15.60
N ASP A 49 -31.66 -2.92 16.06
CA ASP A 49 -30.43 -2.89 15.29
C ASP A 49 -30.34 -4.11 14.35
N PHE A 50 -30.51 -3.87 13.06
CA PHE A 50 -30.31 -4.89 12.04
C PHE A 50 -28.83 -5.06 11.73
N VAL A 51 -28.18 -6.05 12.34
CA VAL A 51 -26.79 -6.38 12.09
C VAL A 51 -26.65 -7.20 10.81
N LYS A 52 -26.05 -6.62 9.79
CA LYS A 52 -25.73 -7.34 8.55
C LYS A 52 -24.80 -8.51 8.82
N VAL A 53 -25.15 -9.69 8.36
CA VAL A 53 -24.32 -10.90 8.46
C VAL A 53 -23.05 -10.76 7.62
N LYS A 54 -23.13 -10.03 6.49
CA LYS A 54 -21.99 -9.79 5.61
C LYS A 54 -21.02 -8.78 6.24
N THR A 55 -19.83 -9.22 6.54
CA THR A 55 -18.73 -8.36 7.02
C THR A 55 -17.99 -7.76 5.84
N TYR A 56 -17.74 -6.47 5.90
CA TYR A 56 -16.92 -5.75 4.92
C TYR A 56 -15.56 -5.49 5.52
N ASP A 57 -14.50 -6.00 4.88
CA ASP A 57 -13.15 -5.69 5.28
C ASP A 57 -12.69 -4.40 4.58
N LYS A 58 -11.92 -3.57 5.30
CA LYS A 58 -11.32 -2.36 4.71
C LYS A 58 -10.27 -2.78 3.68
N LEU A 59 -10.44 -2.31 2.46
CA LEU A 59 -9.44 -2.50 1.41
C LEU A 59 -8.22 -1.62 1.69
N PHE A 60 -7.04 -2.20 1.54
CA PHE A 60 -5.77 -1.50 1.65
C PHE A 60 -5.16 -1.30 0.27
N PRO A 61 -4.31 -0.29 0.08
CA PRO A 61 -3.56 -0.11 -1.17
C PRO A 61 -2.75 -1.34 -1.51
N GLU A 62 -2.61 -1.60 -2.80
CA GLU A 62 -1.83 -2.71 -3.31
C GLU A 62 -0.33 -2.51 -2.99
N LEU A 63 0.32 -3.58 -2.56
CA LEU A 63 1.76 -3.61 -2.28
C LEU A 63 2.49 -3.93 -3.59
N THR A 64 3.21 -2.95 -4.13
CA THR A 64 3.76 -3.02 -5.49
C THR A 64 5.21 -3.50 -5.56
N ALA A 65 5.98 -3.38 -4.47
CA ALA A 65 7.42 -3.66 -4.51
C ALA A 65 7.76 -5.07 -4.96
N LEU A 66 7.12 -6.10 -4.39
CA LEU A 66 7.35 -7.50 -4.75
C LEU A 66 6.90 -7.87 -6.17
N LYS A 67 6.10 -7.02 -6.81
CA LYS A 67 5.69 -7.19 -8.21
C LYS A 67 6.68 -6.56 -9.18
N MET A 68 7.34 -5.48 -8.75
CA MET A 68 8.24 -4.71 -9.59
C MET A 68 9.68 -5.20 -9.51
N PHE A 69 10.10 -5.71 -8.34
CA PHE A 69 11.47 -6.15 -8.15
C PHE A 69 11.56 -7.68 -8.18
N PRO A 70 12.55 -8.23 -8.87
CA PRO A 70 12.80 -9.67 -8.83
C PRO A 70 13.17 -10.10 -7.41
N VAL A 71 12.59 -11.21 -6.96
CA VAL A 71 12.85 -11.79 -5.64
C VAL A 71 13.73 -13.02 -5.82
N THR A 72 14.87 -13.06 -5.14
CA THR A 72 15.72 -14.25 -5.08
C THR A 72 15.49 -15.01 -3.78
N HIS A 73 15.57 -16.33 -3.85
CA HIS A 73 15.47 -17.26 -2.73
C HIS A 73 16.78 -18.04 -2.52
N GLU A 74 17.88 -17.58 -3.13
CA GLU A 74 19.17 -18.28 -3.09
C GLU A 74 19.91 -18.11 -1.75
N VAL A 75 19.47 -17.13 -0.94
CA VAL A 75 20.11 -16.83 0.34
C VAL A 75 19.67 -17.86 1.39
N PRO A 76 20.59 -18.59 2.03
CA PRO A 76 20.24 -19.58 3.04
C PRO A 76 19.60 -18.93 4.28
N GLU A 77 18.67 -19.66 4.92
CA GLU A 77 18.09 -19.24 6.20
C GLU A 77 19.18 -19.10 7.26
N GLY A 78 19.22 -17.97 7.93
CA GLY A 78 20.23 -17.67 8.94
C GLY A 78 21.45 -16.90 8.44
N ALA A 79 21.52 -16.57 7.15
CA ALA A 79 22.54 -15.65 6.66
C ALA A 79 22.26 -14.22 7.19
N GLU A 80 23.27 -13.55 7.74
CA GLU A 80 23.16 -12.18 8.23
C GLU A 80 23.53 -11.14 7.17
N SER A 81 24.26 -11.57 6.14
CA SER A 81 24.67 -10.72 5.03
C SER A 81 24.88 -11.52 3.75
N VAL A 82 24.76 -10.83 2.63
CA VAL A 82 25.03 -11.35 1.29
C VAL A 82 26.07 -10.48 0.62
N THR A 83 27.15 -11.07 0.13
CA THR A 83 28.22 -10.35 -0.56
C THR A 83 28.24 -10.74 -2.04
N TYR A 84 28.20 -9.75 -2.91
CA TYR A 84 28.34 -9.89 -4.34
C TYR A 84 29.73 -9.43 -4.74
N TYR A 85 30.39 -10.17 -5.63
CA TYR A 85 31.66 -9.80 -6.20
C TYR A 85 31.46 -9.28 -7.62
N GLY A 86 31.68 -7.99 -7.83
CA GLY A 86 31.74 -7.39 -9.17
C GLY A 86 33.17 -7.41 -9.68
N TYR A 87 33.38 -7.85 -10.91
CA TYR A 87 34.69 -7.86 -11.55
C TYR A 87 34.67 -6.91 -12.75
N GLU A 88 35.60 -5.95 -12.74
CA GLU A 88 35.81 -5.03 -13.85
C GLU A 88 37.11 -5.38 -14.55
N PRO A 89 37.09 -5.78 -15.84
CA PRO A 89 38.31 -5.95 -16.62
C PRO A 89 38.93 -4.59 -16.91
N THR A 90 40.20 -4.44 -16.57
CA THR A 90 40.97 -3.23 -16.84
C THR A 90 42.16 -3.58 -17.71
N GLY A 91 42.45 -2.78 -18.74
CA GLY A 91 43.57 -2.99 -19.57
C GLY A 91 43.49 -2.26 -20.91
N LEU A 92 44.62 -2.08 -21.55
CA LEU A 92 44.73 -1.50 -22.88
C LEU A 92 45.41 -2.51 -23.80
N ALA A 93 44.94 -2.61 -25.03
CA ALA A 93 45.62 -3.36 -26.06
C ALA A 93 46.48 -2.39 -26.89
N LYS A 94 47.64 -2.87 -27.35
CA LYS A 94 48.55 -2.13 -28.22
C LYS A 94 48.78 -2.93 -29.51
N ILE A 95 48.86 -2.23 -30.61
CA ILE A 95 49.25 -2.84 -31.87
C ILE A 95 50.73 -3.22 -31.77
N ILE A 96 51.04 -4.48 -32.00
CA ILE A 96 52.38 -5.05 -31.89
C ILE A 96 53.10 -4.85 -33.21
N GLY A 97 54.27 -4.17 -33.16
CA GLY A 97 55.26 -4.24 -34.21
C GLY A 97 56.19 -5.43 -34.00
N ASN A 98 56.98 -5.76 -35.01
CA ASN A 98 57.94 -6.86 -34.93
C ASN A 98 58.90 -6.65 -33.74
N TYR A 99 59.11 -7.67 -32.88
CA TYR A 99 59.96 -7.61 -31.68
C TYR A 99 59.49 -6.67 -30.53
N ALA A 100 58.23 -6.34 -30.44
CA ALA A 100 57.69 -5.54 -29.32
C ALA A 100 57.71 -6.36 -28.02
N THR A 101 58.46 -5.89 -27.02
CA THR A 101 58.48 -6.48 -25.64
C THR A 101 57.70 -5.64 -24.63
N ASP A 102 57.16 -4.51 -25.07
CA ASP A 102 56.49 -3.51 -24.29
C ASP A 102 54.94 -3.65 -24.47
N LEU A 103 54.37 -4.67 -23.85
CA LEU A 103 52.93 -4.90 -23.87
C LEU A 103 52.27 -4.40 -22.59
N PRO A 104 51.20 -3.63 -22.68
CA PRO A 104 50.40 -3.25 -21.50
C PRO A 104 49.76 -4.50 -20.90
N ARG A 105 49.73 -4.55 -19.58
CA ARG A 105 49.04 -5.64 -18.85
C ARG A 105 47.56 -5.37 -18.79
N ALA A 106 46.78 -6.41 -19.03
CA ALA A 106 45.35 -6.45 -18.64
C ALA A 106 45.26 -7.05 -17.25
N ASP A 107 44.39 -6.48 -16.44
CA ASP A 107 44.10 -6.93 -15.05
C ASP A 107 42.62 -6.91 -14.78
N VAL A 108 42.21 -7.52 -13.69
CA VAL A 108 40.80 -7.57 -13.25
C VAL A 108 40.71 -7.00 -11.84
N LYS A 109 39.91 -5.94 -11.67
CA LYS A 109 39.63 -5.38 -10.36
C LYS A 109 38.32 -5.97 -9.84
N GLY A 110 38.38 -6.58 -8.66
CA GLY A 110 37.20 -7.08 -7.95
C GLY A 110 36.75 -6.10 -6.88
N GLN A 111 35.47 -5.78 -6.82
CA GLN A 111 34.85 -5.02 -5.74
C GLN A 111 33.74 -5.84 -5.08
N PRO A 112 33.85 -6.14 -3.76
CA PRO A 112 32.76 -6.75 -3.03
C PRO A 112 31.70 -5.69 -2.67
N LYS A 113 30.43 -6.01 -2.90
CA LYS A 113 29.28 -5.26 -2.37
C LYS A 113 28.52 -6.17 -1.41
N THR A 114 28.32 -5.70 -0.17
CA THR A 114 27.65 -6.47 0.89
C THR A 114 26.32 -5.83 1.24
N ALA A 115 25.26 -6.62 1.22
CA ALA A 115 23.93 -6.26 1.70
C ALA A 115 23.62 -7.02 3.00
N LEU A 116 22.95 -6.36 3.94
CA LEU A 116 22.52 -6.97 5.20
C LEU A 116 21.18 -7.70 5.01
N VAL A 117 21.03 -8.83 5.70
CA VAL A 117 19.79 -9.60 5.78
C VAL A 117 19.19 -9.43 7.17
N LYS A 118 17.91 -9.08 7.25
CA LYS A 118 17.18 -8.89 8.50
C LYS A 118 15.88 -9.68 8.49
N GLY A 119 15.59 -10.36 9.60
CA GLY A 119 14.32 -11.03 9.80
C GLY A 119 13.22 -10.05 10.12
N LEU A 120 12.05 -10.20 9.49
CA LEU A 120 10.85 -9.44 9.78
C LEU A 120 9.84 -10.35 10.47
N GLY A 121 9.15 -9.84 11.49
CA GLY A 121 8.16 -10.60 12.22
C GLY A 121 7.04 -9.71 12.77
N ALA A 122 5.85 -10.28 12.90
CA ALA A 122 4.74 -9.68 13.61
C ALA A 122 4.12 -10.74 14.52
N SER A 123 3.79 -10.38 15.74
CA SER A 123 3.14 -11.26 16.70
C SER A 123 1.68 -10.87 16.91
N TYR A 124 0.85 -11.84 17.23
CA TYR A 124 -0.51 -11.62 17.71
C TYR A 124 -0.82 -12.54 18.88
N GLY A 125 -1.68 -12.06 19.78
CA GLY A 125 -2.05 -12.80 20.98
C GLY A 125 -3.55 -12.76 21.23
N TYR A 126 -4.01 -13.61 22.13
CA TYR A 126 -5.39 -13.69 22.57
C TYR A 126 -5.45 -13.55 24.08
N SER A 127 -6.37 -12.72 24.56
CA SER A 127 -6.79 -12.79 25.97
C SER A 127 -7.86 -13.87 26.12
N VAL A 128 -7.99 -14.39 27.33
CA VAL A 128 -9.08 -15.33 27.67
C VAL A 128 -10.46 -14.70 27.43
N GLN A 129 -10.56 -13.39 27.65
CA GLN A 129 -11.78 -12.63 27.41
C GLN A 129 -12.09 -12.52 25.92
N ASP A 130 -11.08 -12.27 25.05
CA ASP A 130 -11.24 -12.25 23.59
C ASP A 130 -11.76 -13.60 23.08
N MET A 131 -11.22 -14.70 23.61
CA MET A 131 -11.67 -16.04 23.21
C MET A 131 -13.12 -16.31 23.63
N ARG A 132 -13.50 -15.89 24.82
CA ARG A 132 -14.88 -16.00 25.31
C ARG A 132 -15.84 -15.15 24.48
N ALA A 133 -15.48 -13.91 24.18
CA ALA A 133 -16.25 -13.00 23.36
C ALA A 133 -16.40 -13.51 21.91
N SER A 134 -15.32 -14.02 21.31
CA SER A 134 -15.33 -14.63 19.98
C SER A 134 -16.26 -15.84 19.90
N LYS A 135 -16.21 -16.71 20.92
CA LYS A 135 -17.10 -17.87 21.02
C LYS A 135 -18.56 -17.45 21.12
N LEU A 136 -18.87 -16.44 21.93
CA LEU A 136 -20.24 -15.92 22.10
C LEU A 136 -20.74 -15.27 20.80
N ALA A 137 -19.89 -14.51 20.13
CA ALA A 137 -20.23 -13.83 18.88
C ALA A 137 -20.25 -14.76 17.65
N GLY A 138 -19.79 -16.01 17.76
CA GLY A 138 -19.70 -16.95 16.64
C GLY A 138 -18.76 -16.51 15.51
N LYS A 139 -17.81 -15.59 15.79
CA LYS A 139 -16.89 -15.03 14.80
C LYS A 139 -15.46 -15.54 15.05
N GLY A 140 -14.86 -16.14 14.02
CA GLY A 140 -13.46 -16.57 14.07
C GLY A 140 -12.51 -15.38 14.21
N LEU A 141 -11.84 -15.28 15.35
CA LEU A 141 -10.88 -14.22 15.65
C LEU A 141 -9.50 -14.55 15.09
N ASP A 142 -9.16 -15.82 15.03
CA ASP A 142 -7.86 -16.36 14.67
C ASP A 142 -7.42 -16.00 13.26
N ALA A 143 -8.23 -16.32 12.27
CA ALA A 143 -7.94 -16.04 10.87
C ALA A 143 -7.72 -14.53 10.60
N ARG A 144 -8.46 -13.67 11.29
CA ARG A 144 -8.33 -12.21 11.11
C ARG A 144 -7.06 -11.65 11.72
N LYS A 145 -6.68 -12.10 12.93
CA LYS A 145 -5.43 -11.68 13.57
C LYS A 145 -4.22 -12.20 12.78
N GLY A 146 -4.27 -13.45 12.29
CA GLY A 146 -3.23 -14.00 11.42
C GLY A 146 -3.07 -13.22 10.11
N SER A 147 -4.18 -12.90 9.44
CA SER A 147 -4.16 -12.06 8.23
C SER A 147 -3.63 -10.66 8.49
N ALA A 148 -3.96 -10.06 9.63
CA ALA A 148 -3.45 -8.74 10.01
C ALA A 148 -1.93 -8.75 10.26
N ALA A 149 -1.42 -9.79 10.93
CA ALA A 149 0.03 -9.96 11.16
C ALA A 149 0.78 -10.15 9.84
N ARG A 150 0.28 -11.01 8.96
CA ARG A 150 0.83 -11.21 7.61
C ARG A 150 0.88 -9.91 6.83
N TYR A 151 -0.24 -9.17 6.78
CA TYR A 151 -0.31 -7.88 6.09
C TYR A 151 0.68 -6.86 6.67
N ALA A 152 0.90 -6.84 8.00
CA ALA A 152 1.87 -5.96 8.63
C ALA A 152 3.30 -6.26 8.15
N VAL A 153 3.68 -7.53 8.03
CA VAL A 153 4.99 -7.95 7.50
C VAL A 153 5.12 -7.57 6.02
N GLU A 154 4.12 -7.88 5.19
CA GLU A 154 4.13 -7.54 3.76
C GLU A 154 4.22 -6.02 3.54
N ARG A 155 3.50 -5.23 4.32
CA ARG A 155 3.57 -3.77 4.28
C ARG A 155 4.94 -3.22 4.65
N LEU A 156 5.58 -3.79 5.69
CA LEU A 156 6.93 -3.40 6.09
C LEU A 156 7.94 -3.77 5.01
N THR A 157 7.85 -4.98 4.45
CA THR A 157 8.68 -5.41 3.32
C THR A 157 8.57 -4.45 2.13
N ASN A 158 7.34 -4.08 1.76
CA ASN A 158 7.11 -3.11 0.68
C ASN A 158 7.72 -1.73 1.01
N SER A 159 7.62 -1.28 2.26
CA SER A 159 8.21 0.00 2.68
C SER A 159 9.73 -0.03 2.62
N ILE A 160 10.35 -1.12 3.08
CA ILE A 160 11.81 -1.28 3.06
C ILE A 160 12.32 -1.36 1.62
N ALA A 161 11.66 -2.10 0.74
CA ALA A 161 12.06 -2.20 -0.66
C ALA A 161 12.07 -0.84 -1.38
N TRP A 162 11.11 0.04 -1.08
CA TRP A 162 11.06 1.38 -1.67
C TRP A 162 11.98 2.37 -0.96
N LYS A 163 11.89 2.48 0.36
CA LYS A 163 12.52 3.58 1.12
C LYS A 163 13.78 3.16 1.88
N GLY A 164 14.00 1.85 2.04
CA GLY A 164 15.02 1.35 2.95
C GLY A 164 14.65 1.54 4.43
N ASP A 165 15.60 1.19 5.28
CA ASP A 165 15.56 1.43 6.71
C ASP A 165 16.95 1.88 7.17
N LYS A 166 17.08 3.17 7.51
CA LYS A 166 18.36 3.78 7.92
C LYS A 166 18.87 3.23 9.25
N GLU A 167 17.96 2.86 10.18
CA GLU A 167 18.33 2.36 11.49
C GLU A 167 18.98 0.97 11.39
N ASN A 168 18.50 0.15 10.46
CA ASN A 168 19.00 -1.20 10.24
C ASN A 168 19.98 -1.31 9.05
N ASN A 169 20.41 -0.20 8.46
CA ASN A 169 21.26 -0.14 7.27
C ASN A 169 20.73 -0.95 6.08
N LEU A 170 19.40 -0.95 5.89
CA LEU A 170 18.77 -1.55 4.74
C LEU A 170 18.54 -0.48 3.67
N VAL A 171 19.07 -0.73 2.49
CA VAL A 171 18.99 0.19 1.35
C VAL A 171 17.75 -0.12 0.54
N GLY A 172 16.91 0.90 0.28
CA GLY A 172 15.77 0.82 -0.63
C GLY A 172 16.09 1.53 -1.95
N ILE A 173 15.26 1.30 -2.95
CA ILE A 173 15.52 1.87 -4.27
C ILE A 173 15.44 3.40 -4.31
N LEU A 174 14.63 4.01 -3.44
CA LEU A 174 14.49 5.46 -3.31
C LEU A 174 15.35 6.04 -2.18
N SER A 175 16.21 5.24 -1.56
CA SER A 175 17.07 5.74 -0.49
C SER A 175 18.27 6.51 -1.08
N GLU A 176 18.72 7.54 -0.37
CA GLU A 176 19.85 8.38 -0.81
C GLU A 176 21.19 7.61 -0.89
N ASN A 177 21.27 6.45 -0.22
CA ASN A 177 22.50 5.65 -0.08
C ASN A 177 22.55 4.46 -1.06
N ASN A 178 21.75 4.48 -2.13
CA ASN A 178 21.65 3.35 -3.06
C ASN A 178 22.60 3.46 -4.22
N ASP A 179 23.65 4.03 -4.35
CA ASP A 179 24.60 4.12 -5.46
C ASP A 179 23.96 4.28 -6.87
N ILE A 180 22.64 4.53 -6.94
CA ILE A 180 21.92 4.72 -8.21
C ILE A 180 21.98 6.20 -8.59
N PRO A 181 22.55 6.54 -9.77
CA PRO A 181 22.64 7.92 -10.19
C PRO A 181 21.25 8.53 -10.44
N LEU A 182 21.04 9.73 -9.88
CA LEU A 182 19.78 10.45 -10.04
C LEU A 182 19.77 11.25 -11.33
N TYR A 183 18.67 11.21 -12.06
CA TYR A 183 18.42 12.08 -13.20
C TYR A 183 17.63 13.31 -12.75
N SER A 184 18.23 14.49 -12.94
CA SER A 184 17.53 15.74 -12.68
C SER A 184 16.70 16.14 -13.89
N LEU A 185 15.37 16.15 -13.74
CA LEU A 185 14.47 16.59 -14.81
C LEU A 185 14.74 18.05 -15.18
N PRO A 186 14.92 18.37 -16.47
CA PRO A 186 15.08 19.74 -16.92
C PRO A 186 13.78 20.54 -16.68
N ASN A 187 13.89 21.84 -16.55
CA ASN A 187 12.72 22.70 -16.48
C ASN A 187 12.02 22.76 -17.85
N GLY A 188 10.68 22.71 -17.84
CA GLY A 188 9.88 22.94 -19.04
C GLY A 188 9.74 24.44 -19.36
N ALA A 189 8.93 24.78 -20.37
CA ALA A 189 8.61 26.15 -20.77
C ALA A 189 8.02 26.99 -19.64
N SER A 190 7.35 26.34 -18.66
CA SER A 190 6.83 26.96 -17.44
C SER A 190 7.89 27.25 -16.36
N SER A 191 9.19 27.00 -16.64
CA SER A 191 10.28 27.06 -15.67
C SER A 191 10.13 26.14 -14.46
N LYS A 192 9.34 25.07 -14.59
CA LYS A 192 9.13 24.04 -13.57
C LYS A 192 9.51 22.68 -14.10
N ALA A 193 10.08 21.85 -13.23
CA ALA A 193 10.46 20.48 -13.57
C ALA A 193 9.30 19.47 -13.46
N ASP A 194 8.24 19.82 -12.73
CA ASP A 194 7.09 18.94 -12.48
C ASP A 194 6.32 18.64 -13.75
N TRP A 195 5.99 17.39 -14.00
CA TRP A 195 5.22 16.96 -15.17
C TRP A 195 3.82 17.53 -15.23
N LYS A 196 3.25 17.94 -14.11
CA LYS A 196 1.97 18.64 -14.05
C LYS A 196 1.96 19.93 -14.89
N ASN A 197 3.10 20.63 -14.92
CA ASN A 197 3.27 21.93 -15.59
C ASN A 197 3.92 21.84 -16.97
N LYS A 198 4.23 20.62 -17.45
CA LYS A 198 4.87 20.37 -18.76
C LYS A 198 3.86 19.94 -19.82
N THR A 199 4.18 20.20 -21.06
CA THR A 199 3.45 19.67 -22.23
C THR A 199 3.77 18.19 -22.44
N VAL A 200 2.95 17.50 -23.24
CA VAL A 200 3.18 16.09 -23.57
C VAL A 200 4.55 15.89 -24.24
N ASP A 201 4.92 16.77 -25.17
CA ASP A 201 6.20 16.68 -25.86
C ASP A 201 7.41 16.86 -24.92
N GLU A 202 7.29 17.71 -23.92
CA GLU A 202 8.31 17.89 -22.89
C GLU A 202 8.44 16.65 -22.01
N ILE A 203 7.34 16.01 -21.64
CA ILE A 203 7.31 14.77 -20.86
C ILE A 203 7.94 13.62 -21.66
N ILE A 204 7.66 13.50 -22.95
CA ILE A 204 8.29 12.50 -23.81
C ILE A 204 9.81 12.73 -23.89
N LYS A 205 10.26 13.98 -24.00
CA LYS A 205 11.69 14.31 -23.94
C LYS A 205 12.34 13.95 -22.61
N ASP A 206 11.63 14.18 -21.48
CA ASP A 206 12.12 13.81 -20.16
C ASP A 206 12.30 12.29 -20.03
N VAL A 207 11.31 11.50 -20.48
CA VAL A 207 11.41 10.03 -20.49
C VAL A 207 12.54 9.56 -21.38
N ALA A 208 12.68 10.13 -22.58
CA ALA A 208 13.80 9.82 -23.45
C ALA A 208 15.16 10.19 -22.81
N GLY A 209 15.22 11.30 -22.08
CA GLY A 209 16.39 11.71 -21.32
C GLY A 209 16.77 10.75 -20.20
N MET A 210 15.77 10.23 -19.46
CA MET A 210 15.98 9.19 -18.44
C MET A 210 16.54 7.90 -19.06
N ILE A 211 15.98 7.44 -20.17
CA ILE A 211 16.48 6.27 -20.91
C ILE A 211 17.90 6.51 -21.40
N ALA A 212 18.18 7.68 -21.97
CA ALA A 212 19.50 8.02 -22.45
C ALA A 212 20.55 8.04 -21.32
N GLN A 213 20.18 8.50 -20.13
CA GLN A 213 21.08 8.45 -18.97
C GLN A 213 21.38 7.02 -18.52
N VAL A 214 20.39 6.14 -18.44
CA VAL A 214 20.63 4.73 -18.12
C VAL A 214 21.60 4.12 -19.13
N ASN A 215 21.34 4.32 -20.43
CA ASN A 215 22.22 3.83 -21.49
C ASN A 215 23.64 4.40 -21.41
N ALA A 216 23.79 5.67 -21.03
CA ALA A 216 25.11 6.30 -20.87
C ALA A 216 25.89 5.73 -19.66
N VAL A 217 25.21 5.54 -18.52
CA VAL A 217 25.83 5.00 -17.31
C VAL A 217 26.22 3.53 -17.49
N THR A 218 25.37 2.75 -18.13
CA THR A 218 25.61 1.31 -18.38
C THR A 218 26.36 1.02 -19.67
N GLN A 219 26.83 2.05 -20.40
CA GLN A 219 27.47 1.90 -21.72
C GLN A 219 26.63 1.08 -22.71
N ASN A 220 25.31 1.27 -22.71
CA ASN A 220 24.33 0.54 -23.51
C ASN A 220 24.24 -0.97 -23.22
N THR A 221 24.67 -1.40 -22.02
CA THR A 221 24.53 -2.81 -21.61
C THR A 221 23.11 -3.09 -21.11
N GLU A 222 22.49 -2.13 -20.43
CA GLU A 222 21.15 -2.26 -19.85
C GLU A 222 20.16 -1.33 -20.55
N HIS A 223 18.95 -1.85 -20.81
CA HIS A 223 17.87 -1.10 -21.43
C HIS A 223 16.66 -1.06 -20.49
N PRO A 224 16.23 0.12 -20.03
CA PRO A 224 15.07 0.23 -19.18
C PRO A 224 13.77 -0.06 -19.98
N ASP A 225 12.93 -0.92 -19.46
CA ASP A 225 11.65 -1.34 -20.05
C ASP A 225 10.45 -0.88 -19.23
N THR A 226 10.67 -0.47 -17.98
CA THR A 226 9.61 -0.17 -17.03
C THR A 226 9.79 1.22 -16.44
N LEU A 227 8.71 2.01 -16.41
CA LEU A 227 8.64 3.31 -15.78
C LEU A 227 7.70 3.25 -14.58
N ALA A 228 8.24 3.43 -13.37
CA ALA A 228 7.46 3.55 -12.15
C ALA A 228 7.13 5.02 -11.86
N ILE A 229 5.86 5.34 -11.77
CA ILE A 229 5.39 6.69 -11.46
C ILE A 229 4.37 6.66 -10.31
N PRO A 230 4.29 7.73 -9.49
CA PRO A 230 3.24 7.88 -8.50
C PRO A 230 1.84 7.93 -9.14
N SER A 231 0.83 7.45 -8.43
CA SER A 231 -0.54 7.36 -8.95
C SER A 231 -1.18 8.71 -9.27
N ASP A 232 -0.84 9.76 -8.53
CA ASP A 232 -1.24 11.14 -8.79
C ASP A 232 -0.66 11.68 -10.10
N VAL A 233 0.63 11.43 -10.34
CA VAL A 233 1.29 11.80 -11.61
C VAL A 233 0.70 11.02 -12.78
N TYR A 234 0.40 9.73 -12.59
CA TYR A 234 -0.26 8.93 -13.61
C TYR A 234 -1.64 9.48 -13.99
N LEU A 235 -2.42 9.92 -13.01
CA LEU A 235 -3.72 10.54 -13.24
C LEU A 235 -3.58 11.85 -14.03
N ASP A 236 -2.64 12.71 -13.64
CA ASP A 236 -2.35 13.96 -14.36
C ASP A 236 -1.93 13.70 -15.81
N LEU A 237 -1.12 12.66 -16.06
CA LEU A 237 -0.71 12.25 -17.41
C LEU A 237 -1.89 11.75 -18.24
N SER A 238 -2.78 10.98 -17.65
CA SER A 238 -3.95 10.43 -18.36
C SER A 238 -4.94 11.49 -18.83
N LEU A 239 -4.92 12.66 -18.19
CA LEU A 239 -5.77 13.82 -18.54
C LEU A 239 -5.12 14.73 -19.59
N LYS A 240 -3.83 14.60 -19.88
CA LYS A 240 -3.13 15.38 -20.90
C LYS A 240 -3.38 14.80 -22.28
N ARG A 241 -3.79 15.65 -23.19
CA ARG A 241 -4.02 15.35 -24.62
C ARG A 241 -3.12 16.22 -25.47
#